data_72cef86270bf27422d78712ab6de6723
#
_entry.id   72cef86270bf27422d78712ab6de6723
#
_cell.length_a   1.000
_cell.length_b   1.000
_cell.length_c   1.000
_cell.angle_alpha   90.00
_cell.angle_beta   90.00
_cell.angle_gamma   90.00
#
_symmetry.space_group_name_H-M   'P 1'
#
loop_
_entity.id
_entity.type
_entity.pdbx_description
1 polymer ?
#
loop_
_entity_poly.entity_id
_entity_poly.type
_entity_poly.pdbx_seq_one_letter_code
_entity_poly.pdbx_strand_id
1 'polypeptide(L)'
;MTSPRPEPLPETVVSRKTSIQEDSPEAAIVRLVVDHLRPGLPVVLWTGEVVGEVIGAGETRGAPRIRLRSPDAVSRLVRAPSLGTVIELWAEGLIDVEEGSVLDAAVAYERAREADPRGFKQRLRTLPKGRIARMMPSLLPRAWRARSRIALPGQRRFRAGGGREEIGHHYDVSNAFYQLFLDERMVYTCAYFGRDDMTLDEAQEAKLDLVCRKLRLSEGERLLDIGCGWGALLIHAAERYGATGHGVTLSEEQAALARERIRERGLADRITIELKPFEDLEASSFDKIASVGMFEHVGLKHHDAYFRNVHRLLKPGGLYLHHAITRRMKRSRRAFAAKSAEHRALVRYIFPGGELDTLGLSVNGLEAHRFEVHDCENLRAHYGRTCRMWAERLHARMEEAIAEIGEPRARLWLLYLSGCALAFERGSVQINQTLASKRKKGLVPVPWTRDDLYE
;
A
#
# COMPACT_ATOMS: atom_id res chain seq x y z
N MET A 1 15.05 1.19 82.46
CA MET A 1 14.53 1.98 81.38
C MET A 1 14.30 1.03 80.19
N THR A 2 13.08 0.60 80.08
CA THR A 2 12.62 -0.41 79.11
C THR A 2 12.12 0.28 77.87
N SER A 3 12.74 -0.08 76.75
CA SER A 3 12.32 0.41 75.37
C SER A 3 11.00 -0.27 74.95
N PRO A 4 10.03 0.42 74.39
CA PRO A 4 8.79 -0.19 73.97
C PRO A 4 8.97 -0.94 72.63
N ARG A 5 8.29 -2.11 72.57
CA ARG A 5 8.14 -2.89 71.27
C ARG A 5 7.29 -2.14 70.30
N PRO A 6 7.57 -2.26 68.98
CA PRO A 6 6.68 -1.72 67.95
C PRO A 6 5.43 -2.59 67.81
N GLU A 7 4.29 -1.90 67.65
CA GLU A 7 2.98 -2.48 67.32
C GLU A 7 3.00 -3.18 65.96
N PRO A 8 2.24 -4.24 65.74
CA PRO A 8 2.09 -4.92 64.47
C PRO A 8 1.20 -4.08 63.53
N LEU A 9 1.67 -3.88 62.29
CA LEU A 9 0.90 -3.31 61.20
C LEU A 9 -0.33 -4.16 60.92
N PRO A 10 -1.50 -3.56 60.52
CA PRO A 10 -2.71 -4.30 60.23
C PRO A 10 -2.52 -5.12 58.93
N GLU A 11 -2.84 -6.41 59.03
CA GLU A 11 -2.94 -7.33 57.89
C GLU A 11 -4.08 -6.94 56.94
N THR A 12 -3.81 -7.24 55.66
CA THR A 12 -4.77 -7.50 54.61
C THR A 12 -5.55 -6.31 54.07
N VAL A 13 -4.92 -5.64 53.10
CA VAL A 13 -5.66 -5.28 51.91
C VAL A 13 -5.73 -6.52 51.01
N VAL A 14 -6.78 -7.29 51.18
CA VAL A 14 -7.18 -8.35 50.24
C VAL A 14 -7.42 -7.67 48.89
N SER A 15 -6.46 -7.86 47.99
CA SER A 15 -6.64 -7.60 46.58
C SER A 15 -7.91 -8.32 46.15
N ARG A 16 -8.99 -7.57 45.96
CA ARG A 16 -10.15 -8.04 45.18
C ARG A 16 -9.65 -8.32 43.77
N LYS A 17 -9.20 -9.56 43.54
CA LYS A 17 -9.14 -10.13 42.20
C LYS A 17 -10.51 -9.91 41.60
N THR A 18 -10.60 -9.09 40.59
CA THR A 18 -11.72 -8.95 39.70
C THR A 18 -11.93 -10.28 38.96
N SER A 19 -12.57 -11.23 39.63
CA SER A 19 -13.04 -12.50 39.08
C SER A 19 -14.35 -12.25 38.32
N ILE A 20 -14.31 -11.49 37.24
CA ILE A 20 -15.52 -11.29 36.38
C ILE A 20 -14.99 -10.97 34.99
N GLN A 21 -14.79 -12.00 34.16
CA GLN A 21 -14.91 -11.91 32.70
C GLN A 21 -14.41 -13.14 31.93
N GLU A 22 -14.09 -14.27 32.56
CA GLU A 22 -13.67 -15.50 31.88
C GLU A 22 -14.77 -16.13 31.02
N ASP A 23 -16.04 -15.89 31.33
CA ASP A 23 -17.22 -16.48 30.65
C ASP A 23 -18.08 -15.46 29.90
N SER A 24 -17.49 -14.41 29.32
CA SER A 24 -18.31 -13.49 28.53
C SER A 24 -18.79 -14.15 27.22
N PRO A 25 -19.99 -13.81 26.72
CA PRO A 25 -20.48 -14.33 25.44
C PRO A 25 -19.54 -14.05 24.28
N GLU A 26 -18.81 -12.94 24.32
CA GLU A 26 -17.80 -12.57 23.33
C GLU A 26 -16.61 -13.54 23.35
N ALA A 27 -16.09 -13.89 24.53
CA ALA A 27 -15.00 -14.85 24.68
C ALA A 27 -15.43 -16.25 24.19
N ALA A 28 -16.64 -16.68 24.55
CA ALA A 28 -17.20 -17.95 24.10
C ALA A 28 -17.35 -18.01 22.55
N ILE A 29 -17.70 -16.91 21.90
CA ILE A 29 -17.74 -16.85 20.44
C ILE A 29 -16.33 -16.95 19.83
N VAL A 30 -15.33 -16.25 20.40
CA VAL A 30 -13.95 -16.33 19.89
C VAL A 30 -13.44 -17.77 20.00
N ARG A 31 -13.60 -18.43 21.14
CA ARG A 31 -13.23 -19.84 21.34
C ARG A 31 -13.90 -20.72 20.28
N LEU A 32 -15.23 -20.61 20.14
CA LEU A 32 -16.00 -21.38 19.18
C LEU A 32 -15.52 -21.20 17.72
N VAL A 33 -15.21 -19.97 17.33
CA VAL A 33 -14.78 -19.64 15.96
C VAL A 33 -13.34 -20.07 15.72
N VAL A 34 -12.44 -19.80 16.65
CA VAL A 34 -11.00 -20.12 16.53
C VAL A 34 -10.79 -21.63 16.54
N ASP A 35 -11.42 -22.36 17.47
CA ASP A 35 -11.33 -23.82 17.58
C ASP A 35 -11.91 -24.51 16.33
N HIS A 36 -12.97 -23.93 15.76
CA HIS A 36 -13.60 -24.49 14.55
C HIS A 36 -12.79 -24.19 13.30
N LEU A 37 -12.34 -22.94 13.11
CA LEU A 37 -11.61 -22.53 11.89
C LEU A 37 -10.14 -22.95 11.88
N ARG A 38 -9.51 -23.03 13.04
CA ARG A 38 -8.08 -23.30 13.21
C ARG A 38 -7.24 -22.41 12.27
N PRO A 39 -7.23 -21.11 12.49
CA PRO A 39 -6.60 -20.16 11.56
C PRO A 39 -5.07 -20.26 11.51
N GLY A 40 -4.45 -21.04 12.41
CA GLY A 40 -2.99 -21.15 12.54
C GLY A 40 -2.33 -19.97 13.24
N LEU A 41 -3.15 -19.07 13.76
CA LEU A 41 -2.75 -17.92 14.57
C LEU A 41 -3.51 -17.97 15.89
N PRO A 42 -2.82 -17.98 17.03
CA PRO A 42 -3.47 -17.84 18.33
C PRO A 42 -4.13 -16.47 18.45
N VAL A 43 -5.25 -16.44 19.17
CA VAL A 43 -5.95 -15.19 19.51
C VAL A 43 -5.85 -14.97 21.00
N VAL A 44 -5.30 -13.83 21.41
CA VAL A 44 -5.19 -13.41 22.79
C VAL A 44 -6.35 -12.50 23.13
N LEU A 45 -7.16 -12.89 24.12
CA LEU A 45 -8.32 -12.11 24.56
C LEU A 45 -7.88 -10.95 25.46
N TRP A 46 -8.79 -10.02 25.75
CA TRP A 46 -8.61 -8.90 26.70
C TRP A 46 -8.36 -9.37 28.14
N THR A 47 -8.69 -10.62 28.47
CA THR A 47 -8.40 -11.28 29.76
C THR A 47 -6.97 -11.79 29.86
N GLY A 48 -6.24 -11.87 28.75
CA GLY A 48 -4.93 -12.54 28.65
C GLY A 48 -5.02 -14.01 28.22
N GLU A 49 -6.22 -14.58 28.14
CA GLU A 49 -6.42 -15.95 27.65
C GLU A 49 -5.96 -16.08 26.20
N VAL A 50 -5.25 -17.17 25.91
CA VAL A 50 -4.83 -17.52 24.55
C VAL A 50 -5.72 -18.62 24.01
N VAL A 51 -6.36 -18.37 22.86
CA VAL A 51 -7.27 -19.31 22.18
C VAL A 51 -6.64 -19.75 20.85
N GLY A 52 -6.63 -21.05 20.60
CA GLY A 52 -6.07 -21.65 19.38
C GLY A 52 -4.57 -21.91 19.47
N GLU A 53 -4.07 -22.58 18.43
CA GLU A 53 -2.69 -23.04 18.34
C GLU A 53 -2.00 -22.53 17.08
N VAL A 54 -0.66 -22.45 17.13
CA VAL A 54 0.17 -22.21 15.94
C VAL A 54 0.26 -23.50 15.13
N ILE A 55 -0.10 -23.45 13.86
CA ILE A 55 0.02 -24.59 12.94
C ILE A 55 1.33 -24.48 12.17
N GLY A 56 2.21 -25.48 12.30
CA GLY A 56 3.40 -25.63 11.44
C GLY A 56 4.69 -24.93 11.92
N ALA A 57 4.76 -24.53 13.18
CA ALA A 57 6.00 -24.07 13.77
C ALA A 57 6.46 -25.07 14.86
N GLY A 58 7.65 -25.61 14.70
CA GLY A 58 8.39 -26.15 15.82
C GLY A 58 8.77 -24.98 16.73
N GLU A 59 8.51 -25.05 18.03
CA GLU A 59 8.72 -24.05 19.06
C GLU A 59 7.92 -22.73 18.93
N THR A 60 6.93 -22.61 19.82
CA THR A 60 5.93 -21.54 19.86
C THR A 60 6.41 -20.21 20.48
N ARG A 61 7.69 -20.04 20.78
CA ARG A 61 8.24 -18.77 21.27
C ARG A 61 8.45 -17.80 20.11
N GLY A 62 7.75 -16.66 20.13
CA GLY A 62 7.89 -15.60 19.13
C GLY A 62 6.98 -15.72 17.89
N ALA A 63 6.01 -16.63 17.89
CA ALA A 63 5.03 -16.70 16.81
C ALA A 63 3.98 -15.56 16.92
N PRO A 64 3.61 -14.91 15.80
CA PRO A 64 2.66 -13.81 15.82
C PRO A 64 1.29 -14.25 16.34
N ARG A 65 0.67 -13.39 17.16
CA ARG A 65 -0.64 -13.61 17.76
C ARG A 65 -1.58 -12.44 17.48
N ILE A 66 -2.85 -12.70 17.31
CA ILE A 66 -3.86 -11.65 17.18
C ILE A 66 -4.36 -11.26 18.58
N ARG A 67 -4.15 -10.02 18.97
CA ARG A 67 -4.64 -9.48 20.24
C ARG A 67 -5.98 -8.80 20.06
N LEU A 68 -6.99 -9.22 20.82
CA LEU A 68 -8.26 -8.51 21.01
C LEU A 68 -8.21 -7.75 22.32
N ARG A 69 -8.18 -6.43 22.28
CA ARG A 69 -8.00 -5.59 23.49
C ARG A 69 -9.31 -5.30 24.22
N SER A 70 -10.46 -5.61 23.63
CA SER A 70 -11.77 -5.35 24.23
C SER A 70 -12.84 -6.31 23.67
N PRO A 71 -13.81 -6.72 24.50
CA PRO A 71 -14.99 -7.46 24.02
C PRO A 71 -15.79 -6.67 22.98
N ASP A 72 -15.68 -5.34 22.94
CA ASP A 72 -16.34 -4.50 21.96
C ASP A 72 -15.89 -4.83 20.52
N ALA A 73 -14.65 -5.28 20.34
CA ALA A 73 -14.16 -5.72 19.02
C ALA A 73 -14.99 -6.90 18.48
N VAL A 74 -15.25 -7.90 19.32
CA VAL A 74 -16.08 -9.05 18.97
C VAL A 74 -17.52 -8.64 18.70
N SER A 75 -18.11 -7.84 19.57
CA SER A 75 -19.47 -7.35 19.43
C SER A 75 -19.67 -6.56 18.13
N ARG A 76 -18.70 -5.73 17.72
CA ARG A 76 -18.74 -5.00 16.44
C ARG A 76 -18.60 -5.93 15.24
N LEU A 77 -17.70 -6.91 15.29
CA LEU A 77 -17.53 -7.93 14.23
C LEU A 77 -18.78 -8.78 14.04
N VAL A 78 -19.43 -9.17 15.14
CA VAL A 78 -20.67 -9.94 15.09
C VAL A 78 -21.81 -9.12 14.48
N ARG A 79 -21.92 -7.84 14.81
CA ARG A 79 -22.93 -6.94 14.23
C ARG A 79 -22.71 -6.67 12.75
N ALA A 80 -21.48 -6.45 12.34
CA ALA A 80 -21.09 -6.09 10.98
C ALA A 80 -19.81 -6.85 10.54
N PRO A 81 -19.94 -8.13 10.16
CA PRO A 81 -18.80 -8.98 9.80
C PRO A 81 -18.26 -8.56 8.42
N SER A 82 -17.43 -7.55 8.39
CA SER A 82 -16.86 -6.99 7.16
C SER A 82 -15.38 -6.65 7.33
N LEU A 83 -14.64 -6.65 6.23
CA LEU A 83 -13.26 -6.18 6.21
C LEU A 83 -13.14 -4.73 6.69
N GLY A 84 -14.14 -3.88 6.36
CA GLY A 84 -14.20 -2.51 6.86
C GLY A 84 -14.21 -2.44 8.39
N THR A 85 -15.01 -3.29 9.05
CA THR A 85 -15.04 -3.38 10.51
C THR A 85 -13.67 -3.80 11.08
N VAL A 86 -12.99 -4.76 10.47
CA VAL A 86 -11.64 -5.18 10.88
C VAL A 86 -10.66 -4.02 10.78
N ILE A 87 -10.68 -3.27 9.67
CA ILE A 87 -9.82 -2.10 9.46
C ILE A 87 -10.11 -1.01 10.50
N GLU A 88 -11.37 -0.74 10.79
CA GLU A 88 -11.74 0.23 11.83
C GLU A 88 -11.24 -0.20 13.22
N LEU A 89 -11.42 -1.47 13.57
CA LEU A 89 -10.95 -2.01 14.85
C LEU A 89 -9.41 -1.99 14.95
N TRP A 90 -8.73 -2.26 13.85
CA TRP A 90 -7.27 -2.14 13.76
C TRP A 90 -6.82 -0.69 13.98
N ALA A 91 -7.43 0.26 13.27
CA ALA A 91 -7.09 1.68 13.38
C ALA A 91 -7.36 2.23 14.80
N GLU A 92 -8.39 1.71 15.48
CA GLU A 92 -8.71 2.06 16.87
C GLU A 92 -7.84 1.34 17.91
N GLY A 93 -6.90 0.46 17.50
CA GLY A 93 -6.08 -0.33 18.40
C GLY A 93 -6.85 -1.41 19.16
N LEU A 94 -8.09 -1.74 18.77
CA LEU A 94 -8.89 -2.80 19.40
C LEU A 94 -8.52 -4.20 18.90
N ILE A 95 -7.87 -4.29 17.75
CA ILE A 95 -7.20 -5.47 17.22
C ILE A 95 -5.73 -5.11 17.00
N ASP A 96 -4.83 -6.00 17.41
CA ASP A 96 -3.39 -5.82 17.28
C ASP A 96 -2.70 -7.13 16.93
N VAL A 97 -1.39 -7.06 16.58
CA VAL A 97 -0.51 -8.22 16.43
C VAL A 97 0.55 -8.14 17.52
N GLU A 98 0.69 -9.23 18.28
CA GLU A 98 1.76 -9.41 19.26
C GLU A 98 2.79 -10.42 18.74
N GLU A 99 4.06 -10.27 19.18
CA GLU A 99 5.18 -11.14 18.81
C GLU A 99 5.43 -11.20 17.30
N GLY A 100 5.43 -10.02 16.63
CA GLY A 100 5.68 -9.87 15.20
C GLY A 100 4.94 -8.71 14.55
N SER A 101 4.99 -8.67 13.25
CA SER A 101 4.33 -7.65 12.43
C SER A 101 3.02 -8.16 11.81
N VAL A 102 2.26 -7.26 11.20
CA VAL A 102 1.09 -7.60 10.37
C VAL A 102 1.48 -8.55 9.23
N LEU A 103 2.69 -8.38 8.67
CA LEU A 103 3.21 -9.26 7.61
C LEU A 103 3.47 -10.67 8.13
N ASP A 104 4.07 -10.80 9.32
CA ASP A 104 4.33 -12.10 9.93
C ASP A 104 3.03 -12.85 10.23
N ALA A 105 2.04 -12.16 10.78
CA ALA A 105 0.71 -12.72 11.02
C ALA A 105 0.04 -13.18 9.71
N ALA A 106 0.17 -12.40 8.62
CA ALA A 106 -0.39 -12.76 7.33
C ALA A 106 0.30 -13.99 6.72
N VAL A 107 1.63 -14.08 6.84
CA VAL A 107 2.42 -15.24 6.38
C VAL A 107 2.06 -16.49 7.17
N ALA A 108 1.95 -16.39 8.50
CA ALA A 108 1.56 -17.51 9.35
C ALA A 108 0.15 -18.02 9.01
N TYR A 109 -0.81 -17.11 8.82
CA TYR A 109 -2.15 -17.47 8.36
C TYR A 109 -2.16 -18.16 7.00
N GLU A 110 -1.35 -17.69 6.05
CA GLU A 110 -1.27 -18.31 4.73
C GLU A 110 -0.68 -19.72 4.77
N ARG A 111 0.43 -19.90 5.48
CA ARG A 111 1.04 -21.21 5.70
C ARG A 111 0.04 -22.22 6.27
N ALA A 112 -0.72 -21.81 7.28
CA ALA A 112 -1.75 -22.66 7.87
C ALA A 112 -2.86 -23.02 6.88
N ARG A 113 -3.24 -22.06 6.01
CA ARG A 113 -4.24 -22.29 4.96
C ARG A 113 -3.74 -23.18 3.82
N GLU A 114 -2.46 -23.05 3.47
CA GLU A 114 -1.82 -23.88 2.44
C GLU A 114 -1.58 -25.31 2.90
N ALA A 115 -1.29 -25.50 4.17
CA ALA A 115 -1.14 -26.82 4.76
C ALA A 115 -2.44 -27.65 4.70
N ASP A 116 -3.63 -27.02 4.79
CA ASP A 116 -4.93 -27.67 4.68
C ASP A 116 -5.97 -26.84 3.90
N PRO A 117 -5.82 -26.67 2.57
CA PRO A 117 -6.69 -25.78 1.80
C PRO A 117 -8.14 -26.28 1.69
N ARG A 118 -8.33 -27.59 1.67
CA ARG A 118 -9.67 -28.22 1.59
C ARG A 118 -10.38 -28.16 2.92
N GLY A 119 -9.68 -28.52 4.00
CA GLY A 119 -10.22 -28.51 5.34
C GLY A 119 -10.59 -27.10 5.81
N PHE A 120 -9.80 -26.07 5.53
CA PHE A 120 -10.16 -24.69 5.85
C PHE A 120 -11.47 -24.24 5.16
N LYS A 121 -11.62 -24.52 3.84
CA LYS A 121 -12.87 -24.20 3.12
C LYS A 121 -14.07 -24.97 3.67
N GLN A 122 -13.87 -26.22 4.05
CA GLN A 122 -14.93 -27.05 4.66
C GLN A 122 -15.31 -26.49 6.02
N ARG A 123 -14.35 -26.20 6.90
CA ARG A 123 -14.58 -25.58 8.22
C ARG A 123 -15.33 -24.25 8.10
N LEU A 124 -14.97 -23.40 7.14
CA LEU A 124 -15.68 -22.13 6.90
C LEU A 124 -17.15 -22.35 6.48
N ARG A 125 -17.46 -23.41 5.68
CA ARG A 125 -18.82 -23.74 5.29
C ARG A 125 -19.64 -24.33 6.44
N THR A 126 -19.00 -25.11 7.29
CA THR A 126 -19.61 -25.79 8.44
C THR A 126 -19.56 -25.00 9.73
N LEU A 127 -19.16 -23.72 9.66
CA LEU A 127 -19.15 -22.82 10.83
C LEU A 127 -20.50 -22.92 11.56
N PRO A 128 -20.51 -23.12 12.90
CA PRO A 128 -21.73 -23.38 13.67
C PRO A 128 -22.57 -22.11 13.87
N LYS A 129 -23.09 -21.59 12.75
CA LYS A 129 -23.88 -20.34 12.69
C LYS A 129 -25.08 -20.34 13.63
N GLY A 130 -25.71 -21.52 13.79
CA GLY A 130 -26.86 -21.67 14.72
C GLY A 130 -26.46 -21.50 16.18
N ARG A 131 -25.26 -21.92 16.59
CA ARG A 131 -24.74 -21.69 17.94
C ARG A 131 -24.37 -20.22 18.14
N ILE A 132 -23.72 -19.62 17.18
CA ILE A 132 -23.40 -18.18 17.18
C ILE A 132 -24.68 -17.36 17.27
N ALA A 133 -25.69 -17.69 16.45
CA ALA A 133 -26.98 -16.99 16.44
C ALA A 133 -27.71 -17.05 17.79
N ARG A 134 -27.64 -18.17 18.53
CA ARG A 134 -28.21 -18.27 19.87
C ARG A 134 -27.52 -17.37 20.89
N MET A 135 -26.25 -17.04 20.69
CA MET A 135 -25.50 -16.14 21.57
C MET A 135 -25.70 -14.66 21.19
N MET A 136 -26.22 -14.36 20.00
CA MET A 136 -26.45 -12.99 19.51
C MET A 136 -27.29 -12.11 20.46
N PRO A 137 -28.42 -12.58 21.05
CA PRO A 137 -29.23 -11.73 21.93
C PRO A 137 -28.47 -11.14 23.10
N SER A 138 -27.53 -11.91 23.70
CA SER A 138 -26.69 -11.42 24.82
C SER A 138 -25.66 -10.39 24.40
N LEU A 139 -25.27 -10.35 23.12
CA LEU A 139 -24.29 -9.43 22.54
C LEU A 139 -24.93 -8.13 22.05
N LEU A 140 -26.20 -8.15 21.64
CA LEU A 140 -26.89 -7.02 21.02
C LEU A 140 -26.81 -5.73 21.84
N PRO A 141 -27.02 -5.70 23.16
CA PRO A 141 -26.95 -4.48 23.93
C PRO A 141 -25.57 -3.81 23.86
N ARG A 142 -24.48 -4.61 23.90
CA ARG A 142 -23.12 -4.10 23.77
C ARG A 142 -22.79 -3.73 22.33
N ALA A 143 -23.19 -4.56 21.35
CA ALA A 143 -23.00 -4.30 19.93
C ALA A 143 -23.66 -2.99 19.46
N TRP A 144 -24.81 -2.62 20.03
CA TRP A 144 -25.48 -1.35 19.74
C TRP A 144 -24.76 -0.14 20.35
N ARG A 145 -24.14 -0.31 21.52
CA ARG A 145 -23.37 0.75 22.20
C ARG A 145 -21.95 0.89 21.65
N ALA A 146 -21.34 -0.21 21.19
CA ALA A 146 -19.99 -0.25 20.62
C ALA A 146 -19.96 0.37 19.22
N ARG A 147 -19.90 1.69 19.15
CA ARG A 147 -19.72 2.46 17.90
C ARG A 147 -18.24 2.80 17.69
N SER A 148 -17.86 3.06 16.45
CA SER A 148 -16.54 3.63 16.17
C SER A 148 -16.40 4.96 16.92
N ARG A 149 -15.25 5.13 17.59
CA ARG A 149 -14.93 6.33 18.37
C ARG A 149 -14.12 7.33 17.55
N ILE A 150 -13.68 6.94 16.37
CA ILE A 150 -12.84 7.77 15.52
C ILE A 150 -13.52 8.01 14.17
N ALA A 151 -13.36 9.22 13.66
CA ALA A 151 -13.67 9.55 12.28
C ALA A 151 -12.46 9.18 11.43
N LEU A 152 -12.53 8.03 10.75
CA LEU A 152 -11.47 7.65 9.81
C LEU A 152 -11.58 8.46 8.51
N PRO A 153 -10.44 8.74 7.85
CA PRO A 153 -10.42 9.26 6.50
C PRO A 153 -11.27 8.35 5.59
N GLY A 154 -12.07 8.91 4.69
CA GLY A 154 -12.87 8.12 3.76
C GLY A 154 -14.36 7.94 4.11
N GLN A 155 -14.85 8.57 5.17
CA GLN A 155 -16.31 8.67 5.39
C GLN A 155 -16.99 9.63 4.39
N ARG A 156 -16.22 10.50 3.70
CA ARG A 156 -16.71 11.26 2.55
C ARG A 156 -16.82 10.35 1.32
N ARG A 157 -17.94 10.43 0.60
CA ARG A 157 -18.12 9.68 -0.66
C ARG A 157 -17.31 10.36 -1.76
N PHE A 158 -16.15 9.80 -2.11
CA PHE A 158 -15.41 10.19 -3.29
C PHE A 158 -15.98 9.49 -4.53
N ARG A 159 -16.00 10.20 -5.66
CA ARG A 159 -16.42 9.64 -6.96
C ARG A 159 -15.21 9.01 -7.66
N ALA A 160 -15.38 7.86 -8.31
CA ALA A 160 -14.34 7.24 -9.10
C ALA A 160 -13.87 8.17 -10.24
N GLY A 161 -12.57 8.29 -10.46
CA GLY A 161 -11.96 9.18 -11.43
C GLY A 161 -11.60 10.54 -10.85
N GLY A 162 -10.96 10.52 -9.70
CA GLY A 162 -10.62 11.62 -8.85
C GLY A 162 -9.95 12.81 -9.52
N GLY A 163 -10.39 13.99 -9.13
CA GLY A 163 -9.75 15.27 -9.43
C GLY A 163 -8.69 15.63 -8.38
N ARG A 164 -8.22 16.88 -8.42
CA ARG A 164 -7.24 17.47 -7.50
C ARG A 164 -7.49 17.15 -6.01
N GLU A 165 -8.77 17.15 -5.58
CA GLU A 165 -9.16 16.92 -4.18
C GLU A 165 -8.85 15.49 -3.69
N GLU A 166 -8.91 14.49 -4.56
CA GLU A 166 -8.67 13.08 -4.19
C GLU A 166 -7.19 12.74 -4.14
N ILE A 167 -6.40 13.32 -5.05
CA ILE A 167 -4.93 13.22 -5.04
C ILE A 167 -4.39 13.93 -3.79
N GLY A 168 -4.87 15.15 -3.51
CA GLY A 168 -4.54 15.89 -2.29
C GLY A 168 -4.75 15.06 -1.04
N HIS A 169 -5.87 14.36 -0.93
CA HIS A 169 -6.20 13.58 0.28
C HIS A 169 -5.27 12.39 0.55
N HIS A 170 -4.77 11.70 -0.46
CA HIS A 170 -3.80 10.60 -0.30
C HIS A 170 -2.42 11.13 0.10
N TYR A 171 -2.00 12.24 -0.50
CA TYR A 171 -0.71 12.88 -0.26
C TYR A 171 -0.75 13.98 0.82
N ASP A 172 -1.90 14.17 1.49
CA ASP A 172 -2.11 15.10 2.61
C ASP A 172 -1.51 14.57 3.93
N VAL A 173 -0.34 13.97 3.81
CA VAL A 173 0.54 13.52 4.90
C VAL A 173 1.86 14.24 4.71
N SER A 174 2.49 14.66 5.81
CA SER A 174 3.72 15.44 5.75
C SER A 174 4.88 14.72 5.06
N ASN A 175 5.81 15.47 4.51
CA ASN A 175 7.07 14.94 4.00
C ASN A 175 7.83 14.16 5.09
N ALA A 176 7.78 14.63 6.35
CA ALA A 176 8.39 13.96 7.49
C ALA A 176 7.85 12.54 7.71
N PHE A 177 6.54 12.34 7.55
CA PHE A 177 5.97 11.00 7.62
C PHE A 177 6.49 10.07 6.51
N TYR A 178 6.57 10.53 5.26
CA TYR A 178 7.10 9.73 4.16
C TYR A 178 8.57 9.35 4.37
N GLN A 179 9.39 10.23 4.96
CA GLN A 179 10.79 9.98 5.32
C GLN A 179 10.97 8.86 6.35
N LEU A 180 9.92 8.48 7.07
CA LEU A 180 10.01 7.35 8.02
C LEU A 180 10.23 6.01 7.32
N PHE A 181 9.77 5.85 6.08
CA PHE A 181 9.80 4.56 5.42
C PHE A 181 10.32 4.56 3.98
N LEU A 182 10.38 5.71 3.30
CA LEU A 182 10.98 5.81 1.97
C LEU A 182 12.52 5.77 2.02
N ASP A 183 13.13 5.70 0.86
CA ASP A 183 14.56 5.90 0.62
C ASP A 183 14.93 7.40 0.74
N GLU A 184 16.24 7.70 0.77
CA GLU A 184 16.75 9.07 0.87
C GLU A 184 16.30 9.99 -0.28
N ARG A 185 16.05 9.41 -1.47
CA ARG A 185 15.55 10.14 -2.64
C ARG A 185 14.03 10.37 -2.61
N MET A 186 13.33 9.83 -1.61
CA MET A 186 11.88 9.95 -1.45
C MET A 186 11.11 9.38 -2.65
N VAL A 187 11.44 8.16 -3.07
CA VAL A 187 10.79 7.52 -4.22
C VAL A 187 9.62 6.65 -3.76
N TYR A 188 8.40 7.12 -3.94
CA TYR A 188 7.18 6.38 -3.55
C TYR A 188 6.59 5.55 -4.70
N THR A 189 7.45 4.75 -5.34
CA THR A 189 7.09 3.83 -6.44
C THR A 189 7.97 2.58 -6.38
N CYS A 190 7.68 1.59 -7.22
CA CYS A 190 8.40 0.32 -7.27
C CYS A 190 9.91 0.53 -7.46
N ALA A 191 10.73 -0.07 -6.60
CA ALA A 191 12.18 -0.16 -6.75
C ALA A 191 12.56 -1.28 -7.72
N TYR A 192 13.85 -1.34 -8.14
CA TYR A 192 14.40 -2.41 -8.97
C TYR A 192 15.57 -3.08 -8.28
N PHE A 193 15.44 -4.35 -7.93
CA PHE A 193 16.44 -5.12 -7.22
C PHE A 193 17.24 -5.97 -8.21
N GLY A 194 18.41 -5.53 -8.63
CA GLY A 194 19.30 -6.27 -9.51
C GLY A 194 20.02 -7.43 -8.80
N ARG A 195 20.08 -7.40 -7.45
CA ARG A 195 20.66 -8.42 -6.58
C ARG A 195 19.82 -8.60 -5.33
N ASP A 196 19.93 -9.74 -4.67
CA ASP A 196 19.15 -10.06 -3.48
C ASP A 196 19.55 -9.27 -2.22
N ASP A 197 20.76 -8.78 -2.16
CA ASP A 197 21.34 -8.06 -1.02
C ASP A 197 21.16 -6.53 -1.06
N MET A 198 20.52 -6.00 -2.12
CA MET A 198 20.32 -4.55 -2.27
C MET A 198 19.46 -3.96 -1.17
N THR A 199 19.90 -2.82 -0.66
CA THR A 199 19.11 -1.92 0.17
C THR A 199 17.99 -1.28 -0.66
N LEU A 200 17.03 -0.66 0.03
CA LEU A 200 15.97 0.09 -0.67
C LEU A 200 16.53 1.29 -1.45
N ASP A 201 17.53 1.96 -0.90
CA ASP A 201 18.17 3.14 -1.50
C ASP A 201 18.90 2.78 -2.79
N GLU A 202 19.68 1.70 -2.79
CA GLU A 202 20.34 1.15 -3.98
C GLU A 202 19.32 0.69 -5.03
N ALA A 203 18.26 0.01 -4.61
CA ALA A 203 17.24 -0.49 -5.51
C ALA A 203 16.37 0.64 -6.13
N GLN A 204 16.15 1.74 -5.42
CA GLN A 204 15.47 2.91 -5.97
C GLN A 204 16.39 3.67 -6.95
N GLU A 205 17.69 3.81 -6.65
CA GLU A 205 18.66 4.38 -7.61
C GLU A 205 18.71 3.53 -8.89
N ALA A 206 18.82 2.21 -8.75
CA ALA A 206 18.81 1.29 -9.90
C ALA A 206 17.53 1.39 -10.74
N LYS A 207 16.38 1.63 -10.09
CA LYS A 207 15.13 1.86 -10.81
C LYS A 207 15.13 3.17 -11.58
N LEU A 208 15.63 4.26 -11.01
CA LEU A 208 15.75 5.54 -11.70
C LEU A 208 16.65 5.42 -12.93
N ASP A 209 17.77 4.73 -12.75
CA ASP A 209 18.73 4.44 -13.83
C ASP A 209 18.10 3.57 -14.94
N LEU A 210 17.41 2.50 -14.58
CA LEU A 210 16.68 1.64 -15.53
C LEU A 210 15.65 2.42 -16.36
N VAL A 211 14.93 3.37 -15.74
CA VAL A 211 13.97 4.24 -16.44
C VAL A 211 14.71 5.11 -17.49
N CYS A 212 15.83 5.72 -17.10
CA CYS A 212 16.64 6.54 -18.02
C CYS A 212 17.24 5.69 -19.16
N ARG A 213 17.77 4.50 -18.86
CA ARG A 213 18.28 3.57 -19.89
C ARG A 213 17.18 3.11 -20.85
N LYS A 214 16.02 2.71 -20.35
CA LYS A 214 14.87 2.34 -21.20
C LYS A 214 14.44 3.47 -22.13
N LEU A 215 14.45 4.70 -21.63
CA LEU A 215 14.19 5.89 -22.44
C LEU A 215 15.36 6.25 -23.38
N ARG A 216 16.53 5.57 -23.29
CA ARG A 216 17.75 5.90 -24.03
C ARG A 216 18.02 7.39 -23.91
N LEU A 217 17.97 7.88 -22.68
CA LEU A 217 18.11 9.30 -22.39
C LEU A 217 19.56 9.73 -22.64
N SER A 218 19.70 10.82 -23.39
CA SER A 218 20.99 11.37 -23.81
C SER A 218 21.16 12.81 -23.33
N GLU A 219 22.39 13.29 -23.30
CA GLU A 219 22.74 14.65 -22.94
C GLU A 219 21.97 15.69 -23.78
N GLY A 220 21.44 16.70 -23.12
CA GLY A 220 20.66 17.78 -23.75
C GLY A 220 19.21 17.45 -24.09
N GLU A 221 18.77 16.18 -24.03
CA GLU A 221 17.38 15.81 -24.25
C GLU A 221 16.45 16.34 -23.14
N ARG A 222 15.20 16.63 -23.52
CA ARG A 222 14.16 17.10 -22.61
C ARG A 222 13.28 15.96 -22.13
N LEU A 223 13.35 15.64 -20.83
CA LEU A 223 12.52 14.64 -20.17
C LEU A 223 11.32 15.31 -19.49
N LEU A 224 10.10 14.86 -19.79
CA LEU A 224 8.91 15.15 -18.99
C LEU A 224 8.66 14.00 -18.00
N ASP A 225 8.48 14.33 -16.72
CA ASP A 225 8.02 13.39 -15.70
C ASP A 225 6.60 13.75 -15.23
N ILE A 226 5.62 12.94 -15.63
CA ILE A 226 4.20 13.15 -15.31
C ILE A 226 3.90 12.53 -13.95
N GLY A 227 3.65 13.37 -12.94
CA GLY A 227 3.57 12.94 -11.55
C GLY A 227 4.95 12.78 -10.91
N CYS A 228 5.78 13.81 -11.03
CA CYS A 228 7.20 13.77 -10.68
C CYS A 228 7.52 13.57 -9.18
N GLY A 229 6.51 13.56 -8.30
CA GLY A 229 6.72 13.42 -6.86
C GLY A 229 7.70 14.48 -6.34
N TRP A 230 8.70 14.05 -5.60
CA TRP A 230 9.77 14.91 -5.05
C TRP A 230 10.96 15.12 -5.99
N GLY A 231 10.78 14.87 -7.30
CA GLY A 231 11.75 15.19 -8.35
C GLY A 231 12.90 14.20 -8.53
N ALA A 232 12.88 13.05 -7.88
CA ALA A 232 14.01 12.12 -7.88
C ALA A 232 14.46 11.65 -9.27
N LEU A 233 13.52 11.33 -10.17
CA LEU A 233 13.84 10.90 -11.53
C LEU A 233 14.51 12.02 -12.33
N LEU A 234 14.00 13.25 -12.23
CA LEU A 234 14.54 14.39 -12.96
C LEU A 234 15.94 14.77 -12.46
N ILE A 235 16.15 14.72 -11.14
CA ILE A 235 17.47 14.97 -10.54
C ILE A 235 18.46 13.93 -11.04
N HIS A 236 18.11 12.63 -10.98
CA HIS A 236 18.95 11.54 -11.48
C HIS A 236 19.27 11.69 -12.98
N ALA A 237 18.26 12.02 -13.80
CA ALA A 237 18.41 12.25 -15.24
C ALA A 237 19.36 13.42 -15.56
N ALA A 238 19.29 14.51 -14.81
CA ALA A 238 20.16 15.67 -15.00
C ALA A 238 21.59 15.39 -14.56
N GLU A 239 21.78 14.73 -13.40
CA GLU A 239 23.11 14.43 -12.84
C GLU A 239 23.86 13.35 -13.64
N ARG A 240 23.18 12.28 -14.04
CA ARG A 240 23.82 11.10 -14.65
C ARG A 240 23.81 11.10 -16.18
N TYR A 241 22.80 11.71 -16.78
CA TYR A 241 22.59 11.67 -18.23
C TYR A 241 22.71 13.05 -18.88
N GLY A 242 22.92 14.13 -18.13
CA GLY A 242 23.03 15.48 -18.69
C GLY A 242 21.73 16.02 -19.32
N ALA A 243 20.62 15.39 -19.01
CA ALA A 243 19.31 15.78 -19.56
C ALA A 243 18.77 17.06 -18.88
N THR A 244 17.80 17.71 -19.56
CA THR A 244 16.95 18.74 -18.96
C THR A 244 15.63 18.13 -18.54
N GLY A 245 15.10 18.54 -17.36
CA GLY A 245 13.91 17.96 -16.76
C GLY A 245 12.75 18.92 -16.65
N HIS A 246 11.56 18.43 -16.93
CA HIS A 246 10.33 19.13 -16.64
C HIS A 246 9.40 18.21 -15.85
N GLY A 247 9.04 18.58 -14.62
CA GLY A 247 8.17 17.80 -13.77
C GLY A 247 6.84 18.49 -13.53
N VAL A 248 5.77 17.70 -13.52
CA VAL A 248 4.45 18.18 -13.09
C VAL A 248 3.92 17.33 -11.93
N THR A 249 3.32 17.99 -10.95
CA THR A 249 2.61 17.34 -9.84
C THR A 249 1.40 18.19 -9.44
N LEU A 250 0.45 17.58 -8.72
CA LEU A 250 -0.72 18.26 -8.15
C LEU A 250 -0.60 18.49 -6.63
N SER A 251 0.50 18.04 -6.01
CA SER A 251 0.79 18.22 -4.59
C SER A 251 1.73 19.41 -4.36
N GLU A 252 1.27 20.38 -3.57
CA GLU A 252 2.06 21.55 -3.18
C GLU A 252 3.31 21.16 -2.37
N GLU A 253 3.16 20.19 -1.44
CA GLU A 253 4.23 19.67 -0.61
C GLU A 253 5.33 19.01 -1.44
N GLN A 254 4.93 18.19 -2.42
CA GLN A 254 5.88 17.56 -3.34
C GLN A 254 6.61 18.61 -4.20
N ALA A 255 5.88 19.56 -4.77
CA ALA A 255 6.47 20.59 -5.62
C ALA A 255 7.45 21.48 -4.83
N ALA A 256 7.12 21.85 -3.61
CA ALA A 256 7.97 22.68 -2.76
C ALA A 256 9.29 21.97 -2.44
N LEU A 257 9.24 20.75 -1.92
CA LEU A 257 10.44 19.97 -1.59
C LEU A 257 11.26 19.58 -2.82
N ALA A 258 10.61 19.28 -3.96
CA ALA A 258 11.32 19.00 -5.21
C ALA A 258 12.14 20.23 -5.66
N ARG A 259 11.57 21.42 -5.64
CA ARG A 259 12.28 22.66 -5.99
C ARG A 259 13.43 22.99 -5.05
N GLU A 260 13.25 22.74 -3.74
CA GLU A 260 14.31 22.89 -2.75
C GLU A 260 15.49 21.98 -3.06
N ARG A 261 15.25 20.67 -3.23
CA ARG A 261 16.27 19.67 -3.55
C ARG A 261 17.01 19.95 -4.87
N ILE A 262 16.31 20.47 -5.87
CA ILE A 262 16.88 20.86 -7.16
C ILE A 262 17.83 22.05 -6.96
N ARG A 263 17.46 23.06 -6.16
CA ARG A 263 18.30 24.21 -5.86
C ARG A 263 19.56 23.83 -5.07
N GLU A 264 19.41 22.99 -4.04
CA GLU A 264 20.52 22.48 -3.23
C GLU A 264 21.58 21.76 -4.06
N ARG A 265 21.17 21.11 -5.16
CA ARG A 265 22.06 20.40 -6.08
C ARG A 265 22.58 21.25 -7.24
N GLY A 266 22.23 22.52 -7.28
CA GLY A 266 22.65 23.43 -8.37
C GLY A 266 22.03 23.09 -9.74
N LEU A 267 20.83 22.46 -9.76
CA LEU A 267 20.18 22.00 -10.99
C LEU A 267 19.02 22.91 -11.43
N ALA A 268 18.85 24.09 -10.84
CA ALA A 268 17.72 24.99 -11.11
C ALA A 268 17.65 25.46 -12.58
N ASP A 269 18.78 25.54 -13.27
CA ASP A 269 18.84 25.90 -14.69
C ASP A 269 18.48 24.74 -15.64
N ARG A 270 18.46 23.52 -15.13
CA ARG A 270 18.19 22.30 -15.91
C ARG A 270 16.82 21.69 -15.65
N ILE A 271 16.26 21.90 -14.45
CA ILE A 271 15.01 21.23 -14.03
C ILE A 271 13.97 22.26 -13.62
N THR A 272 12.78 22.14 -14.21
CA THR A 272 11.61 22.94 -13.85
C THR A 272 10.53 22.05 -13.24
N ILE A 273 9.93 22.46 -12.11
CA ILE A 273 8.78 21.79 -11.49
C ILE A 273 7.58 22.73 -11.49
N GLU A 274 6.47 22.26 -12.07
CA GLU A 274 5.22 23.00 -12.12
C GLU A 274 4.10 22.30 -11.33
N LEU A 275 3.35 23.10 -10.58
CA LEU A 275 2.15 22.67 -9.86
C LEU A 275 0.93 22.83 -10.76
N LYS A 276 0.75 21.90 -11.72
CA LYS A 276 -0.38 21.91 -12.66
C LYS A 276 -0.65 20.54 -13.27
N PRO A 277 -1.85 20.29 -13.81
CA PRO A 277 -2.13 19.10 -14.60
C PRO A 277 -1.22 19.06 -15.84
N PHE A 278 -0.79 17.85 -16.23
CA PHE A 278 0.04 17.69 -17.44
C PHE A 278 -0.72 18.01 -18.74
N GLU A 279 -2.05 17.94 -18.71
CA GLU A 279 -2.93 18.32 -19.83
C GLU A 279 -2.79 19.79 -20.21
N ASP A 280 -2.43 20.65 -19.26
CA ASP A 280 -2.28 22.09 -19.44
C ASP A 280 -0.89 22.49 -19.99
N LEU A 281 0.00 21.49 -20.24
CA LEU A 281 1.28 21.73 -20.88
C LEU A 281 1.11 21.98 -22.39
N GLU A 282 1.96 22.88 -22.92
CA GLU A 282 2.00 23.18 -24.36
C GLU A 282 2.45 21.97 -25.17
N ALA A 283 1.94 21.88 -26.41
CA ALA A 283 2.19 20.74 -27.29
C ALA A 283 3.67 20.60 -27.67
N SER A 284 4.08 19.36 -27.81
CA SER A 284 5.25 18.91 -28.57
C SER A 284 6.59 19.55 -28.24
N SER A 285 7.14 19.21 -27.08
CA SER A 285 8.45 19.73 -26.76
C SER A 285 9.36 18.76 -26.04
N PHE A 286 8.92 17.52 -25.81
CA PHE A 286 9.69 16.56 -25.03
C PHE A 286 10.24 15.44 -25.92
N ASP A 287 11.52 15.14 -25.75
CA ASP A 287 12.19 14.02 -26.42
C ASP A 287 11.79 12.71 -25.79
N LYS A 288 11.65 12.73 -24.46
CA LYS A 288 11.30 11.58 -23.62
C LYS A 288 10.20 11.96 -22.64
N ILE A 289 9.30 11.01 -22.36
CA ILE A 289 8.28 11.16 -21.32
C ILE A 289 8.31 9.94 -20.41
N ALA A 290 8.27 10.14 -19.11
CA ALA A 290 8.02 9.13 -18.11
C ALA A 290 6.70 9.41 -17.36
N SER A 291 6.00 8.36 -17.00
CA SER A 291 4.89 8.40 -16.06
C SER A 291 4.98 7.19 -15.16
N VAL A 292 5.33 7.41 -13.91
CA VAL A 292 5.70 6.36 -12.96
C VAL A 292 4.79 6.39 -11.75
N GLY A 293 3.84 5.42 -11.66
CA GLY A 293 2.91 5.31 -10.53
C GLY A 293 1.87 6.44 -10.43
N MET A 294 1.52 7.05 -11.55
CA MET A 294 0.53 8.14 -11.62
C MET A 294 -0.79 7.69 -12.28
N PHE A 295 -0.71 6.74 -13.20
CA PHE A 295 -1.83 6.33 -14.05
C PHE A 295 -3.04 5.79 -13.26
N GLU A 296 -2.80 5.21 -12.09
CA GLU A 296 -3.80 4.70 -11.16
C GLU A 296 -4.78 5.77 -10.67
N HIS A 297 -4.37 7.04 -10.71
CA HIS A 297 -5.18 8.21 -10.34
C HIS A 297 -6.04 8.75 -11.50
N VAL A 298 -5.75 8.36 -12.73
CA VAL A 298 -6.44 8.89 -13.93
C VAL A 298 -7.90 8.40 -14.00
N GLY A 299 -8.14 7.15 -13.59
CA GLY A 299 -9.45 6.49 -13.71
C GLY A 299 -9.74 6.03 -15.16
N LEU A 300 -10.35 4.84 -15.26
CA LEU A 300 -10.55 4.11 -16.53
C LEU A 300 -11.24 4.94 -17.63
N LYS A 301 -12.16 5.80 -17.27
CA LYS A 301 -12.93 6.65 -18.23
C LYS A 301 -12.09 7.74 -18.89
N HIS A 302 -10.93 8.08 -18.33
CA HIS A 302 -10.06 9.15 -18.81
C HIS A 302 -8.82 8.66 -19.55
N HIS A 303 -8.61 7.34 -19.64
CA HIS A 303 -7.43 6.75 -20.29
C HIS A 303 -7.24 7.21 -21.74
N ASP A 304 -8.33 7.34 -22.51
CA ASP A 304 -8.27 7.85 -23.87
C ASP A 304 -7.71 9.28 -23.95
N ALA A 305 -8.21 10.17 -23.11
CA ALA A 305 -7.71 11.55 -23.02
C ALA A 305 -6.25 11.58 -22.54
N TYR A 306 -5.89 10.71 -21.59
CA TYR A 306 -4.53 10.59 -21.08
C TYR A 306 -3.53 10.24 -22.19
N PHE A 307 -3.72 9.13 -22.92
CA PHE A 307 -2.80 8.71 -23.99
C PHE A 307 -2.75 9.71 -25.13
N ARG A 308 -3.87 10.36 -25.48
CA ARG A 308 -3.91 11.44 -26.46
C ARG A 308 -3.03 12.62 -26.06
N ASN A 309 -3.06 13.03 -24.78
CA ASN A 309 -2.23 14.12 -24.26
C ASN A 309 -0.76 13.75 -24.23
N VAL A 310 -0.40 12.55 -23.78
CA VAL A 310 0.99 12.06 -23.80
C VAL A 310 1.51 12.07 -25.25
N HIS A 311 0.72 11.59 -26.23
CA HIS A 311 1.10 11.64 -27.64
C HIS A 311 1.27 13.06 -28.15
N ARG A 312 0.43 14.01 -27.73
CA ARG A 312 0.54 15.43 -28.11
C ARG A 312 1.84 16.06 -27.62
N LEU A 313 2.26 15.73 -26.41
CA LEU A 313 3.45 16.29 -25.75
C LEU A 313 4.77 15.71 -26.28
N LEU A 314 4.79 14.47 -26.75
CA LEU A 314 5.97 13.77 -27.20
C LEU A 314 6.33 14.18 -28.65
N LYS A 315 7.63 14.41 -28.93
CA LYS A 315 8.15 14.62 -30.30
C LYS A 315 7.98 13.35 -31.14
N PRO A 316 7.82 13.47 -32.50
CA PRO A 316 7.84 12.30 -33.36
C PRO A 316 9.17 11.52 -33.27
N GLY A 317 9.11 10.21 -32.98
CA GLY A 317 10.24 9.34 -32.69
C GLY A 317 10.68 9.36 -31.22
N GLY A 318 10.09 10.21 -30.39
CA GLY A 318 10.36 10.23 -28.94
C GLY A 318 9.87 8.97 -28.24
N LEU A 319 10.48 8.67 -27.08
CA LEU A 319 10.14 7.50 -26.26
C LEU A 319 9.28 7.87 -25.05
N TYR A 320 8.35 7.01 -24.73
CA TYR A 320 7.48 7.10 -23.57
C TYR A 320 7.57 5.84 -22.72
N LEU A 321 7.86 5.99 -21.43
CA LEU A 321 7.80 4.93 -20.44
C LEU A 321 6.53 5.06 -19.61
N HIS A 322 5.69 4.05 -19.70
CA HIS A 322 4.46 3.90 -18.93
C HIS A 322 4.66 2.86 -17.83
N HIS A 323 4.75 3.29 -16.56
CA HIS A 323 4.95 2.42 -15.41
C HIS A 323 3.71 2.49 -14.52
N ALA A 324 2.87 1.45 -14.58
CA ALA A 324 1.57 1.45 -13.92
C ALA A 324 1.22 0.11 -13.27
N ILE A 325 0.47 0.18 -12.16
CA ILE A 325 -0.11 -0.97 -11.49
C ILE A 325 -1.30 -1.48 -12.30
N THR A 326 -1.34 -2.78 -12.53
CA THR A 326 -2.42 -3.44 -13.24
C THR A 326 -3.01 -4.59 -12.43
N ARG A 327 -4.22 -4.99 -12.75
CA ARG A 327 -4.85 -6.18 -12.20
C ARG A 327 -5.19 -7.19 -13.30
N ARG A 328 -5.33 -8.45 -12.92
CA ARG A 328 -5.67 -9.49 -13.88
C ARG A 328 -7.01 -9.22 -14.57
N MET A 329 -7.04 -9.37 -15.90
CA MET A 329 -8.30 -9.43 -16.64
C MET A 329 -9.13 -10.62 -16.17
N LYS A 330 -10.42 -10.43 -15.98
CA LYS A 330 -11.38 -11.49 -15.69
C LYS A 330 -12.09 -11.92 -16.98
N ARG A 331 -12.72 -13.11 -16.95
CA ARG A 331 -13.38 -13.72 -18.12
C ARG A 331 -14.45 -12.83 -18.80
N SER A 332 -14.98 -11.83 -18.09
CA SER A 332 -15.94 -10.89 -18.65
C SER A 332 -15.73 -9.46 -18.11
N ARG A 333 -16.13 -8.45 -18.90
CA ARG A 333 -16.12 -7.05 -18.47
C ARG A 333 -16.93 -6.82 -17.20
N ARG A 334 -18.09 -7.49 -17.04
CA ARG A 334 -18.92 -7.41 -15.83
C ARG A 334 -18.16 -7.94 -14.60
N ALA A 335 -17.50 -9.09 -14.74
CA ALA A 335 -16.69 -9.66 -13.66
C ALA A 335 -15.47 -8.77 -13.34
N PHE A 336 -14.87 -8.13 -14.35
CA PHE A 336 -13.79 -7.17 -14.16
C PHE A 336 -14.26 -5.91 -13.43
N ALA A 337 -15.42 -5.37 -13.77
CA ALA A 337 -15.99 -4.18 -13.11
C ALA A 337 -16.36 -4.45 -11.63
N ALA A 338 -16.59 -5.70 -11.24
CA ALA A 338 -16.92 -6.04 -9.85
C ALA A 338 -15.69 -5.84 -8.93
N LYS A 339 -15.83 -4.92 -7.98
CA LYS A 339 -14.79 -4.58 -6.99
C LYS A 339 -14.79 -5.60 -5.85
N SER A 340 -13.61 -6.12 -5.48
CA SER A 340 -13.45 -7.00 -4.31
C SER A 340 -13.66 -6.22 -2.99
N ALA A 341 -13.76 -6.94 -1.87
CA ALA A 341 -13.87 -6.30 -0.55
C ALA A 341 -12.61 -5.51 -0.21
N GLU A 342 -11.44 -6.08 -0.53
CA GLU A 342 -10.12 -5.47 -0.35
C GLU A 342 -10.00 -4.17 -1.17
N HIS A 343 -10.39 -4.21 -2.45
CA HIS A 343 -10.37 -3.01 -3.30
C HIS A 343 -11.32 -1.93 -2.78
N ARG A 344 -12.52 -2.31 -2.32
CA ARG A 344 -13.46 -1.32 -1.73
C ARG A 344 -12.89 -0.70 -0.45
N ALA A 345 -12.22 -1.50 0.39
CA ALA A 345 -11.57 -1.02 1.59
C ALA A 345 -10.40 -0.07 1.27
N LEU A 346 -9.53 -0.45 0.33
CA LEU A 346 -8.42 0.38 -0.13
C LEU A 346 -8.90 1.75 -0.61
N VAL A 347 -9.88 1.76 -1.52
CA VAL A 347 -10.44 3.01 -2.08
C VAL A 347 -11.15 3.84 -1.00
N ARG A 348 -11.73 3.20 0.02
CA ARG A 348 -12.44 3.91 1.09
C ARG A 348 -11.51 4.61 2.08
N TYR A 349 -10.41 3.96 2.47
CA TYR A 349 -9.63 4.41 3.63
C TYR A 349 -8.27 5.03 3.26
N ILE A 350 -7.67 4.66 2.13
CA ILE A 350 -6.28 5.01 1.83
C ILE A 350 -6.15 5.71 0.48
N PHE A 351 -6.77 5.16 -0.59
CA PHE A 351 -6.53 5.56 -1.97
C PHE A 351 -7.85 5.92 -2.68
N PRO A 352 -8.50 7.04 -2.28
CA PRO A 352 -9.76 7.45 -2.90
C PRO A 352 -9.62 7.59 -4.41
N GLY A 353 -10.63 7.14 -5.15
CA GLY A 353 -10.64 7.26 -6.62
C GLY A 353 -9.74 6.31 -7.40
N GLY A 354 -8.84 5.57 -6.75
CA GLY A 354 -7.91 4.66 -7.42
C GLY A 354 -8.63 3.58 -8.23
N GLU A 355 -8.30 3.49 -9.52
CA GLU A 355 -8.80 2.46 -10.43
C GLU A 355 -7.63 1.81 -11.17
N LEU A 356 -7.58 0.48 -11.13
CA LEU A 356 -6.56 -0.28 -11.85
C LEU A 356 -7.15 -0.86 -13.14
N ASP A 357 -6.41 -0.72 -14.23
CA ASP A 357 -6.71 -1.36 -15.49
C ASP A 357 -6.07 -2.76 -15.63
N THR A 358 -5.92 -3.25 -16.84
CA THR A 358 -5.16 -4.45 -17.16
C THR A 358 -4.02 -4.08 -18.11
N LEU A 359 -2.94 -4.84 -18.12
CA LEU A 359 -1.86 -4.66 -19.07
C LEU A 359 -2.37 -4.55 -20.53
N GLY A 360 -3.32 -5.41 -20.90
CA GLY A 360 -3.92 -5.36 -22.25
C GLY A 360 -4.66 -4.07 -22.55
N LEU A 361 -5.31 -3.44 -21.56
CA LEU A 361 -5.98 -2.15 -21.77
C LEU A 361 -4.96 -1.02 -21.94
N SER A 362 -3.87 -1.01 -21.15
CA SER A 362 -2.79 -0.04 -21.33
C SER A 362 -2.13 -0.16 -22.70
N VAL A 363 -1.79 -1.37 -23.16
CA VAL A 363 -1.19 -1.62 -24.48
C VAL A 363 -2.15 -1.21 -25.59
N ASN A 364 -3.42 -1.62 -25.53
CA ASN A 364 -4.43 -1.22 -26.52
C ASN A 364 -4.62 0.30 -26.56
N GLY A 365 -4.57 0.97 -25.39
CA GLY A 365 -4.65 2.42 -25.30
C GLY A 365 -3.48 3.11 -26.01
N LEU A 366 -2.26 2.62 -25.81
CA LEU A 366 -1.06 3.11 -26.50
C LEU A 366 -1.20 2.96 -28.03
N GLU A 367 -1.51 1.76 -28.52
CA GLU A 367 -1.63 1.47 -29.95
C GLU A 367 -2.76 2.29 -30.62
N ALA A 368 -3.92 2.43 -29.96
CA ALA A 368 -5.04 3.26 -30.42
C ALA A 368 -4.64 4.73 -30.61
N HIS A 369 -3.67 5.22 -29.84
CA HIS A 369 -3.12 6.58 -29.92
C HIS A 369 -1.83 6.66 -30.73
N ARG A 370 -1.59 5.71 -31.66
CA ARG A 370 -0.48 5.71 -32.62
C ARG A 370 0.92 5.59 -31.99
N PHE A 371 1.01 5.04 -30.81
CA PHE A 371 2.29 4.59 -30.27
C PHE A 371 2.68 3.24 -30.89
N GLU A 372 3.97 2.97 -30.94
CA GLU A 372 4.54 1.65 -31.19
C GLU A 372 5.12 1.13 -29.89
N VAL A 373 4.59 0.00 -29.42
CA VAL A 373 5.03 -0.63 -28.17
C VAL A 373 6.24 -1.51 -28.47
N HIS A 374 7.35 -1.29 -27.75
CA HIS A 374 8.61 -1.99 -27.97
C HIS A 374 8.90 -3.04 -26.92
N ASP A 375 8.50 -2.78 -25.66
CA ASP A 375 8.80 -3.65 -24.53
C ASP A 375 7.74 -3.54 -23.44
N CYS A 376 7.58 -4.62 -22.69
CA CYS A 376 6.79 -4.65 -21.47
C CYS A 376 7.43 -5.57 -20.43
N GLU A 377 7.97 -4.99 -19.38
CA GLU A 377 8.60 -5.71 -18.27
C GLU A 377 7.69 -5.73 -17.03
N ASN A 378 7.50 -6.90 -16.44
CA ASN A 378 6.71 -7.08 -15.23
C ASN A 378 7.61 -7.00 -13.98
N LEU A 379 7.40 -6.00 -13.15
CA LEU A 379 8.16 -5.75 -11.93
C LEU A 379 7.42 -6.17 -10.65
N ARG A 380 6.47 -7.10 -10.74
CA ARG A 380 5.64 -7.50 -9.61
C ARG A 380 6.43 -7.96 -8.38
N ALA A 381 7.45 -8.78 -8.58
CA ALA A 381 8.30 -9.28 -7.48
C ALA A 381 9.05 -8.14 -6.79
N HIS A 382 9.59 -7.21 -7.58
CA HIS A 382 10.25 -6.01 -7.08
C HIS A 382 9.31 -5.15 -6.22
N TYR A 383 8.06 -4.97 -6.65
CA TYR A 383 7.13 -4.14 -5.88
C TYR A 383 6.65 -4.82 -4.61
N GLY A 384 6.47 -6.16 -4.63
CA GLY A 384 6.20 -6.92 -3.41
C GLY A 384 7.27 -6.67 -2.36
N ARG A 385 8.55 -6.79 -2.77
CA ARG A 385 9.70 -6.51 -1.90
C ARG A 385 9.78 -5.05 -1.46
N THR A 386 9.56 -4.10 -2.37
CA THR A 386 9.54 -2.67 -2.05
C THR A 386 8.51 -2.35 -0.97
N CYS A 387 7.26 -2.79 -1.15
CA CYS A 387 6.19 -2.57 -0.18
C CYS A 387 6.47 -3.25 1.17
N ARG A 388 7.10 -4.43 1.16
CA ARG A 388 7.53 -5.12 2.38
C ARG A 388 8.54 -4.29 3.15
N MET A 389 9.59 -3.80 2.49
CA MET A 389 10.60 -2.94 3.12
C MET A 389 10.01 -1.64 3.66
N TRP A 390 9.05 -1.03 2.95
CA TRP A 390 8.32 0.13 3.47
C TRP A 390 7.51 -0.21 4.73
N ALA A 391 6.81 -1.34 4.74
CA ALA A 391 6.03 -1.76 5.90
C ALA A 391 6.93 -2.06 7.11
N GLU A 392 8.06 -2.71 6.89
CA GLU A 392 9.05 -3.03 7.93
C GLU A 392 9.70 -1.75 8.51
N ARG A 393 10.12 -0.81 7.65
CA ARG A 393 10.67 0.49 8.07
C ARG A 393 9.63 1.29 8.87
N LEU A 394 8.38 1.38 8.39
CA LEU A 394 7.31 2.08 9.10
C LEU A 394 6.99 1.40 10.44
N HIS A 395 6.95 0.07 10.49
CA HIS A 395 6.71 -0.68 11.73
C HIS A 395 7.80 -0.40 12.77
N ALA A 396 9.07 -0.36 12.35
CA ALA A 396 10.19 -0.07 13.23
C ALA A 396 10.16 1.37 13.79
N ARG A 397 9.50 2.30 13.12
CA ARG A 397 9.40 3.73 13.51
C ARG A 397 7.96 4.14 13.85
N MET A 398 7.17 3.19 14.35
CA MET A 398 5.73 3.40 14.59
C MET A 398 5.43 4.51 15.60
N GLU A 399 6.26 4.68 16.63
CA GLU A 399 6.10 5.75 17.63
C GLU A 399 6.25 7.13 16.98
N GLU A 400 7.24 7.31 16.11
CA GLU A 400 7.44 8.55 15.35
C GLU A 400 6.27 8.80 14.39
N ALA A 401 5.79 7.75 13.72
CA ALA A 401 4.63 7.85 12.84
C ALA A 401 3.36 8.27 13.58
N ILE A 402 3.16 7.74 14.79
CA ILE A 402 2.04 8.12 15.65
C ILE A 402 2.16 9.58 16.09
N ALA A 403 3.35 10.03 16.45
CA ALA A 403 3.60 11.42 16.83
C ALA A 403 3.30 12.40 15.66
N GLU A 404 3.64 11.99 14.43
CA GLU A 404 3.50 12.83 13.23
C GLU A 404 2.06 12.92 12.71
N ILE A 405 1.35 11.79 12.59
CA ILE A 405 0.03 11.74 11.94
C ILE A 405 -1.10 11.19 12.80
N GLY A 406 -0.82 10.84 14.04
CA GLY A 406 -1.76 10.23 15.00
C GLY A 406 -1.92 8.71 14.82
N GLU A 407 -2.20 8.01 15.93
CA GLU A 407 -2.23 6.54 15.99
C GLU A 407 -3.17 5.92 14.93
N PRO A 408 -4.44 6.35 14.76
CA PRO A 408 -5.33 5.72 13.81
C PRO A 408 -4.83 5.77 12.36
N ARG A 409 -4.23 6.88 11.96
CA ARG A 409 -3.67 7.06 10.60
C ARG A 409 -2.40 6.24 10.43
N ALA A 410 -1.47 6.27 11.37
CA ALA A 410 -0.24 5.50 11.34
C ALA A 410 -0.53 3.99 11.23
N ARG A 411 -1.47 3.48 12.03
CA ARG A 411 -1.91 2.08 11.97
C ARG A 411 -2.56 1.73 10.62
N LEU A 412 -3.36 2.62 10.04
CA LEU A 412 -3.92 2.42 8.70
C LEU A 412 -2.85 2.34 7.62
N TRP A 413 -1.84 3.20 7.68
CA TRP A 413 -0.71 3.18 6.74
C TRP A 413 0.10 1.89 6.82
N LEU A 414 0.40 1.41 8.04
CA LEU A 414 1.08 0.13 8.24
C LEU A 414 0.27 -1.04 7.65
N LEU A 415 -1.04 -1.07 7.90
CA LEU A 415 -1.93 -2.10 7.34
C LEU A 415 -1.99 -2.02 5.81
N TYR A 416 -2.00 -0.82 5.25
CA TYR A 416 -2.00 -0.59 3.82
C TYR A 416 -0.72 -1.06 3.15
N LEU A 417 0.46 -0.65 3.63
CA LEU A 417 1.76 -1.07 3.06
C LEU A 417 1.93 -2.58 3.15
N SER A 418 1.56 -3.19 4.28
CA SER A 418 1.55 -4.65 4.46
C SER A 418 0.59 -5.34 3.49
N GLY A 419 -0.61 -4.78 3.30
CA GLY A 419 -1.60 -5.28 2.35
C GLY A 419 -1.13 -5.19 0.90
N CYS A 420 -0.42 -4.12 0.53
CA CYS A 420 0.19 -3.97 -0.79
C CYS A 420 1.28 -5.01 -1.03
N ALA A 421 2.19 -5.22 -0.07
CA ALA A 421 3.22 -6.25 -0.16
C ALA A 421 2.61 -7.61 -0.48
N LEU A 422 1.62 -8.03 0.33
CA LEU A 422 0.91 -9.29 0.14
C LEU A 422 0.14 -9.36 -1.19
N ALA A 423 -0.46 -8.27 -1.65
CA ALA A 423 -1.20 -8.25 -2.91
C ALA A 423 -0.29 -8.48 -4.12
N PHE A 424 0.92 -7.89 -4.13
CA PHE A 424 1.93 -8.13 -5.15
C PHE A 424 2.54 -9.52 -5.04
N GLU A 425 2.91 -9.98 -3.85
CA GLU A 425 3.47 -11.33 -3.62
C GLU A 425 2.51 -12.44 -4.09
N ARG A 426 1.23 -12.32 -3.80
CA ARG A 426 0.17 -13.22 -4.25
C ARG A 426 -0.20 -13.09 -5.74
N GLY A 427 0.29 -12.05 -6.41
CA GLY A 427 -0.08 -11.75 -7.79
C GLY A 427 -1.55 -11.36 -7.97
N SER A 428 -2.18 -10.80 -6.95
CA SER A 428 -3.51 -10.19 -7.04
C SER A 428 -3.49 -8.94 -7.90
N VAL A 429 -2.40 -8.20 -7.84
CA VAL A 429 -2.04 -7.06 -8.67
C VAL A 429 -0.66 -7.27 -9.28
N GLN A 430 -0.35 -6.51 -10.32
CA GLN A 430 0.93 -6.51 -11.01
C GLN A 430 1.36 -5.06 -11.25
N ILE A 431 2.62 -4.85 -11.60
CA ILE A 431 3.11 -3.57 -12.06
C ILE A 431 3.99 -3.81 -13.27
N ASN A 432 3.85 -2.97 -14.30
CA ASN A 432 4.56 -3.16 -15.55
C ASN A 432 5.18 -1.84 -16.02
N GLN A 433 6.37 -1.93 -16.57
CA GLN A 433 6.98 -0.88 -17.36
C GLN A 433 6.76 -1.19 -18.83
N THR A 434 6.01 -0.35 -19.53
CA THR A 434 5.75 -0.47 -20.97
C THR A 434 6.48 0.65 -21.68
N LEU A 435 7.42 0.29 -22.56
CA LEU A 435 8.17 1.24 -23.40
C LEU A 435 7.47 1.36 -24.76
N ALA A 436 7.19 2.59 -25.15
CA ALA A 436 6.57 2.89 -26.45
C ALA A 436 7.21 4.12 -27.11
N SER A 437 7.09 4.24 -28.42
CA SER A 437 7.50 5.43 -29.14
C SER A 437 6.33 6.10 -29.87
N LYS A 438 6.39 7.42 -30.05
CA LYS A 438 5.54 8.12 -31.01
C LYS A 438 6.05 7.84 -32.41
N ARG A 439 5.27 7.10 -33.20
CA ARG A 439 5.66 6.65 -34.56
C ARG A 439 6.18 7.79 -35.42
N LYS A 440 7.31 7.55 -36.07
CA LYS A 440 7.87 8.37 -37.12
C LYS A 440 8.26 7.44 -38.28
N LYS A 441 7.75 7.71 -39.47
CA LYS A 441 7.96 6.84 -40.65
C LYS A 441 9.47 6.60 -40.87
N GLY A 442 9.85 5.34 -41.01
CA GLY A 442 11.24 4.91 -41.28
C GLY A 442 12.20 5.00 -40.11
N LEU A 443 11.75 5.34 -38.89
CA LEU A 443 12.57 5.37 -37.68
C LEU A 443 12.15 4.26 -36.70
N VAL A 444 13.10 3.47 -36.28
CA VAL A 444 12.99 2.57 -35.11
C VAL A 444 13.91 3.13 -34.01
N PRO A 445 13.36 3.76 -32.97
CA PRO A 445 14.17 4.51 -31.99
C PRO A 445 14.78 3.64 -30.88
N VAL A 446 14.76 2.34 -31.05
CA VAL A 446 15.29 1.37 -30.10
C VAL A 446 16.24 0.40 -30.81
N PRO A 447 17.29 -0.11 -30.14
CA PRO A 447 18.19 -1.11 -30.72
C PRO A 447 17.48 -2.45 -30.93
N TRP A 448 18.13 -3.36 -31.67
CA TRP A 448 17.61 -4.69 -32.01
C TRP A 448 17.58 -5.63 -30.80
N THR A 449 18.51 -5.45 -29.86
CA THR A 449 18.60 -6.21 -28.62
C THR A 449 18.30 -5.30 -27.43
N ARG A 450 18.27 -5.88 -26.24
CA ARG A 450 18.09 -5.16 -24.97
C ARG A 450 19.35 -5.16 -24.12
N ASP A 451 20.50 -5.51 -24.70
CA ASP A 451 21.75 -5.63 -23.96
C ASP A 451 22.11 -4.29 -23.30
N ASP A 452 21.82 -3.17 -23.98
CA ASP A 452 21.98 -1.80 -23.50
C ASP A 452 21.22 -1.47 -22.21
N LEU A 453 20.28 -2.32 -21.78
CA LEU A 453 19.50 -2.10 -20.56
C LEU A 453 20.13 -2.74 -19.33
N TYR A 454 21.03 -3.70 -19.52
CA TYR A 454 21.52 -4.56 -18.43
C TYR A 454 23.05 -4.55 -18.29
N GLU A 455 23.74 -3.88 -19.21
CA GLU A 455 25.16 -3.54 -19.12
C GLU A 455 25.35 -2.25 -18.31
#